data_7b7066506fe8b9b6adbfba2bc51c7af1
#
_entry.id   7b7066506fe8b9b6adbfba2bc51c7af1
#
_cell.length_a   1.000
_cell.length_b   1.000
_cell.length_c   1.000
_cell.angle_alpha   90.00
_cell.angle_beta   90.00
_cell.angle_gamma   90.00
#
_symmetry.space_group_name_H-M   'P 1'
#
loop_
_entity.id
_entity.type
_entity.pdbx_description
1 polymer ?
#
loop_
_entity_poly.entity_id
_entity_poly.type
_entity_poly.pdbx_seq_one_letter_code
_entity_poly.pdbx_strand_id
1 'polypeptide(L)'
;MLTFAAEINKSSVILTAADEEIQDLFSRLGQLTVLPNESDFDLATVSLCMNGWFYFFAEGLQCWLAEKGMAAEVARRLVLGGLKDCAEYASHNASIALGELGNDMVSSEHLTLQGLEVLAQMQALNPWRAASERVLSVVQKTTPLR
;
A
#
# COMPACT_ATOMS: atom_id res chain seq x y z
N MET A 1 -8.49 -7.86 -10.96
CA MET A 1 -8.30 -6.40 -10.77
C MET A 1 -6.85 -6.04 -11.01
N LEU A 2 -6.58 -4.84 -11.54
CA LEU A 2 -5.24 -4.34 -11.88
C LEU A 2 -5.08 -2.88 -11.42
N THR A 3 -3.85 -2.48 -11.14
CA THR A 3 -3.47 -1.07 -10.93
C THR A 3 -2.86 -0.47 -12.20
N PHE A 4 -2.67 0.86 -12.25
CA PHE A 4 -1.99 1.53 -13.37
C PHE A 4 -0.56 1.01 -13.61
N ALA A 5 0.08 0.43 -12.58
CA ALA A 5 1.41 -0.16 -12.72
C ALA A 5 1.44 -1.39 -13.66
N ALA A 6 0.30 -1.87 -14.16
CA ALA A 6 0.24 -2.87 -15.21
C ALA A 6 0.91 -2.40 -16.51
N GLU A 7 0.91 -1.09 -16.81
CA GLU A 7 1.60 -0.52 -17.97
C GLU A 7 3.12 -0.77 -17.97
N ILE A 8 3.69 -1.00 -16.79
CA ILE A 8 5.12 -1.29 -16.59
C ILE A 8 5.36 -2.68 -16.00
N ASN A 9 4.35 -3.57 -16.06
CA ASN A 9 4.40 -4.94 -15.50
C ASN A 9 4.76 -4.99 -14.00
N LYS A 10 4.24 -4.06 -13.21
CA LYS A 10 4.46 -3.94 -11.76
C LYS A 10 3.16 -3.84 -10.98
N SER A 11 2.04 -4.25 -11.57
CA SER A 11 0.73 -4.21 -10.93
C SER A 11 0.64 -5.17 -9.75
N SER A 12 -0.11 -4.78 -8.72
CA SER A 12 -0.76 -5.76 -7.86
C SER A 12 -1.94 -6.34 -8.64
N VAL A 13 -1.83 -7.60 -9.02
CA VAL A 13 -2.85 -8.33 -9.78
C VAL A 13 -3.66 -9.19 -8.82
N ILE A 14 -4.97 -9.04 -8.84
CA ILE A 14 -5.85 -9.81 -7.96
C ILE A 14 -6.84 -10.58 -8.82
N LEU A 15 -6.87 -11.90 -8.65
CA LEU A 15 -7.84 -12.81 -9.25
C LEU A 15 -8.61 -13.54 -8.14
N THR A 16 -9.82 -13.97 -8.45
CA THR A 16 -10.50 -15.09 -7.79
C THR A 16 -10.05 -16.39 -8.46
N ALA A 17 -10.51 -17.53 -8.00
CA ALA A 17 -10.13 -18.84 -8.54
C ALA A 17 -10.11 -18.82 -10.08
N ALA A 18 -8.94 -19.07 -10.64
CA ALA A 18 -8.68 -19.13 -12.08
C ALA A 18 -7.82 -20.35 -12.39
N ASP A 19 -7.95 -20.87 -13.61
CA ASP A 19 -7.07 -21.93 -14.08
C ASP A 19 -5.61 -21.45 -14.27
N GLU A 20 -4.67 -22.38 -14.39
CA GLU A 20 -3.24 -22.08 -14.47
C GLU A 20 -2.89 -21.20 -15.67
N GLU A 21 -3.57 -21.36 -16.81
CA GLU A 21 -3.31 -20.57 -18.02
C GLU A 21 -3.65 -19.10 -17.79
N ILE A 22 -4.79 -18.81 -17.15
CA ILE A 22 -5.20 -17.45 -16.79
C ILE A 22 -4.24 -16.86 -15.75
N GLN A 23 -3.82 -17.63 -14.74
CA GLN A 23 -2.86 -17.18 -13.75
C GLN A 23 -1.52 -16.84 -14.40
N ASP A 24 -0.99 -17.68 -15.30
CA ASP A 24 0.26 -17.41 -16.02
C ASP A 24 0.16 -16.11 -16.85
N LEU A 25 -0.94 -15.93 -17.57
CA LEU A 25 -1.17 -14.72 -18.35
C LEU A 25 -1.12 -13.46 -17.48
N PHE A 26 -1.85 -13.45 -16.37
CA PHE A 26 -1.95 -12.27 -15.51
C PHE A 26 -0.71 -12.04 -14.64
N SER A 27 0.07 -13.06 -14.32
CA SER A 27 1.35 -12.93 -13.61
C SER A 27 2.38 -12.09 -14.36
N ARG A 28 2.26 -11.99 -15.67
CA ARG A 28 3.13 -11.16 -16.52
C ARG A 28 2.91 -9.66 -16.34
N LEU A 29 1.78 -9.26 -15.75
CA LEU A 29 1.45 -7.85 -15.49
C LEU A 29 1.95 -7.37 -14.12
N GLY A 30 2.47 -8.27 -13.28
CA GLY A 30 3.02 -7.94 -11.97
C GLY A 30 2.84 -9.05 -10.94
N GLN A 31 2.74 -8.68 -9.67
CA GLN A 31 2.59 -9.62 -8.58
C GLN A 31 1.16 -10.14 -8.50
N LEU A 32 0.96 -11.42 -8.78
CA LEU A 32 -0.33 -12.07 -8.72
C LEU A 32 -0.69 -12.52 -7.31
N THR A 33 -1.91 -12.18 -6.88
CA THR A 33 -2.57 -12.71 -5.68
C THR A 33 -3.86 -13.40 -6.10
N VAL A 34 -3.98 -14.69 -5.84
CA VAL A 34 -5.23 -15.43 -6.04
C VAL A 34 -5.97 -15.51 -4.72
N LEU A 35 -7.16 -14.95 -4.67
CA LEU A 35 -8.00 -14.97 -3.48
C LEU A 35 -8.61 -16.35 -3.27
N PRO A 36 -8.55 -16.89 -2.04
CA PRO A 36 -9.11 -18.22 -1.75
C PRO A 36 -10.64 -18.23 -1.83
N ASN A 37 -11.28 -17.08 -1.54
CA ASN A 37 -12.73 -16.96 -1.54
C ASN A 37 -13.17 -15.73 -2.35
N GLU A 38 -14.26 -15.87 -3.07
CA GLU A 38 -14.85 -14.75 -3.80
C GLU A 38 -15.36 -13.63 -2.88
N SER A 39 -15.75 -13.98 -1.65
CA SER A 39 -16.14 -13.02 -0.61
C SER A 39 -15.02 -12.03 -0.22
N ASP A 40 -13.76 -12.38 -0.44
CA ASP A 40 -12.62 -11.52 -0.12
C ASP A 40 -12.42 -10.40 -1.17
N PHE A 41 -13.16 -10.46 -2.29
CA PHE A 41 -13.00 -9.51 -3.40
C PHE A 41 -13.35 -8.07 -3.01
N ASP A 42 -14.32 -7.87 -2.12
CA ASP A 42 -14.69 -6.54 -1.62
C ASP A 42 -13.53 -5.92 -0.83
N LEU A 43 -12.91 -6.68 0.05
CA LEU A 43 -11.73 -6.24 0.80
C LEU A 43 -10.52 -6.00 -0.11
N ALA A 44 -10.32 -6.86 -1.10
CA ALA A 44 -9.28 -6.66 -2.11
C ALA A 44 -9.50 -5.38 -2.92
N THR A 45 -10.77 -5.03 -3.22
CA THR A 45 -11.11 -3.76 -3.86
C THR A 45 -10.72 -2.57 -2.99
N VAL A 46 -10.97 -2.62 -1.68
CA VAL A 46 -10.50 -1.58 -0.74
C VAL A 46 -8.99 -1.45 -0.79
N SER A 47 -8.25 -2.56 -0.78
CA SER A 47 -6.78 -2.52 -0.81
C SER A 47 -6.23 -1.88 -2.09
N LEU A 48 -6.89 -2.08 -3.23
CA LEU A 48 -6.52 -1.41 -4.48
C LEU A 48 -6.82 0.11 -4.45
N CYS A 49 -7.88 0.53 -3.77
CA CYS A 49 -8.15 1.96 -3.58
C CYS A 49 -7.04 2.66 -2.78
N MET A 50 -6.40 1.96 -1.84
CA MET A 50 -5.26 2.48 -1.08
C MET A 50 -4.09 2.89 -1.98
N ASN A 51 -3.89 2.21 -3.13
CA ASN A 51 -2.88 2.63 -4.11
C ASN A 51 -3.08 4.09 -4.57
N GLY A 52 -4.33 4.50 -4.80
CA GLY A 52 -4.64 5.88 -5.13
C GLY A 52 -4.27 6.84 -3.99
N TRP A 53 -4.56 6.45 -2.74
CA TRP A 53 -4.27 7.28 -1.58
C TRP A 53 -2.77 7.41 -1.31
N PHE A 54 -1.97 6.39 -1.61
CA PHE A 54 -0.51 6.45 -1.48
C PHE A 54 0.14 7.52 -2.37
N TYR A 55 -0.44 7.86 -3.53
CA TYR A 55 0.06 8.98 -4.33
C TYR A 55 -0.11 10.31 -3.60
N PHE A 56 -1.26 10.57 -2.99
CA PHE A 56 -1.50 11.80 -2.22
C PHE A 56 -0.65 11.84 -0.94
N PHE A 57 -0.47 10.70 -0.27
CA PHE A 57 0.44 10.60 0.86
C PHE A 57 1.88 10.94 0.45
N ALA A 58 2.38 10.35 -0.61
CA ALA A 58 3.72 10.61 -1.13
C ALA A 58 3.88 12.06 -1.58
N GLU A 59 2.87 12.65 -2.23
CA GLU A 59 2.85 14.05 -2.62
C GLU A 59 2.97 14.96 -1.39
N GLY A 60 2.18 14.71 -0.34
CA GLY A 60 2.25 15.51 0.89
C GLY A 60 3.65 15.51 1.52
N LEU A 61 4.30 14.35 1.61
CA LEU A 61 5.67 14.25 2.11
C LEU A 61 6.70 14.94 1.19
N GLN A 62 6.54 14.77 -0.13
CA GLN A 62 7.39 15.45 -1.12
C GLN A 62 7.27 16.97 -0.99
N CYS A 63 6.05 17.51 -0.91
CA CYS A 63 5.79 18.94 -0.76
C CYS A 63 6.43 19.48 0.53
N TRP A 64 6.25 18.77 1.64
CA TRP A 64 6.86 19.16 2.91
C TRP A 64 8.40 19.27 2.83
N LEU A 65 9.07 18.30 2.21
CA LEU A 65 10.52 18.34 1.99
C LEU A 65 10.93 19.53 1.12
N ALA A 66 10.14 19.79 0.06
CA ALA A 66 10.39 20.93 -0.84
C ALA A 66 10.22 22.29 -0.12
N GLU A 67 9.23 22.43 0.74
CA GLU A 67 9.03 23.61 1.61
C GLU A 67 10.20 23.84 2.57
N LYS A 68 10.93 22.77 2.95
CA LYS A 68 12.17 22.85 3.75
C LYS A 68 13.42 23.15 2.94
N GLY A 69 13.27 23.41 1.63
CA GLY A 69 14.36 23.82 0.74
C GLY A 69 14.99 22.71 -0.09
N MET A 70 14.45 21.49 -0.04
CA MET A 70 14.94 20.42 -0.89
C MET A 70 14.41 20.59 -2.33
N ALA A 71 15.25 20.29 -3.33
CA ALA A 71 14.80 20.28 -4.73
C ALA A 71 13.68 19.24 -4.91
N ALA A 72 12.58 19.63 -5.56
CA ALA A 72 11.37 18.81 -5.68
C ALA A 72 11.62 17.42 -6.29
N GLU A 73 12.52 17.32 -7.27
CA GLU A 73 12.90 16.04 -7.88
C GLU A 73 13.65 15.12 -6.90
N VAL A 74 14.49 15.70 -6.04
CA VAL A 74 15.22 14.97 -5.00
C VAL A 74 14.25 14.49 -3.94
N ALA A 75 13.36 15.35 -3.47
CA ALA A 75 12.29 15.02 -2.52
C ALA A 75 11.43 13.86 -3.03
N ARG A 76 10.99 13.93 -4.29
CA ARG A 76 10.23 12.86 -4.94
C ARG A 76 10.97 11.53 -4.93
N ARG A 77 12.25 11.52 -5.33
CA ARG A 77 13.06 10.29 -5.36
C ARG A 77 13.24 9.68 -3.97
N LEU A 78 13.47 10.51 -2.95
CA LEU A 78 13.65 10.02 -1.57
C LEU A 78 12.36 9.42 -1.02
N VAL A 79 11.23 10.10 -1.18
CA VAL A 79 9.93 9.61 -0.69
C VAL A 79 9.55 8.31 -1.38
N LEU A 80 9.63 8.25 -2.72
CA LEU A 80 9.29 7.04 -3.47
C LEU A 80 10.28 5.91 -3.21
N GLY A 81 11.59 6.23 -3.04
CA GLY A 81 12.62 5.26 -2.65
C GLY A 81 12.29 4.62 -1.30
N GLY A 82 12.02 5.43 -0.27
CA GLY A 82 11.66 4.92 1.05
C GLY A 82 10.42 4.04 1.06
N LEU A 83 9.36 4.42 0.33
CA LEU A 83 8.17 3.59 0.19
C LEU A 83 8.47 2.24 -0.49
N LYS A 84 9.28 2.26 -1.55
CA LYS A 84 9.72 1.07 -2.26
C LYS A 84 10.55 0.17 -1.35
N ASP A 85 11.54 0.73 -0.66
CA ASP A 85 12.44 -0.01 0.23
C ASP A 85 11.64 -0.73 1.34
N CYS A 86 10.69 -0.04 1.98
CA CYS A 86 9.81 -0.64 2.98
C CYS A 86 9.00 -1.81 2.40
N ALA A 87 8.42 -1.64 1.22
CA ALA A 87 7.59 -2.67 0.59
C ALA A 87 8.43 -3.90 0.16
N GLU A 88 9.59 -3.68 -0.44
CA GLU A 88 10.49 -4.76 -0.89
C GLU A 88 11.09 -5.51 0.30
N TYR A 89 11.55 -4.79 1.33
CA TYR A 89 12.12 -5.41 2.53
C TYR A 89 11.09 -6.24 3.30
N ALA A 90 9.87 -5.71 3.46
CA ALA A 90 8.78 -6.43 4.10
C ALA A 90 8.36 -7.68 3.30
N SER A 91 8.33 -7.58 1.97
CA SER A 91 8.03 -8.72 1.10
C SER A 91 9.11 -9.80 1.15
N HIS A 92 10.39 -9.41 1.25
CA HIS A 92 11.52 -10.33 1.40
C HIS A 92 11.47 -11.07 2.76
N ASN A 93 11.02 -10.39 3.81
CA ASN A 93 10.91 -10.92 5.17
C ASN A 93 9.45 -11.28 5.52
N ALA A 94 8.74 -11.94 4.63
CA ALA A 94 7.30 -12.19 4.75
C ALA A 94 6.87 -12.99 6.00
N SER A 95 7.81 -13.68 6.67
CA SER A 95 7.55 -14.40 7.93
C SER A 95 7.58 -13.49 9.17
N ILE A 96 8.11 -12.26 9.05
CA ILE A 96 8.20 -11.30 10.15
C ILE A 96 6.99 -10.37 10.09
N ALA A 97 6.35 -10.11 11.22
CA ALA A 97 5.23 -9.18 11.26
C ALA A 97 5.69 -7.74 10.93
N LEU A 98 4.88 -6.99 10.15
CA LEU A 98 5.23 -5.61 9.76
C LEU A 98 5.52 -4.70 10.96
N GLY A 99 4.81 -4.90 12.08
CA GLY A 99 5.06 -4.17 13.32
C GLY A 99 6.42 -4.47 13.94
N GLU A 100 6.93 -5.71 13.84
CA GLU A 100 8.26 -6.09 14.30
C GLU A 100 9.34 -5.42 13.45
N LEU A 101 9.22 -5.47 12.12
CA LEU A 101 10.12 -4.77 11.20
C LEU A 101 10.17 -3.26 11.51
N GLY A 102 9.00 -2.64 11.77
CA GLY A 102 8.91 -1.25 12.18
C GLY A 102 9.61 -0.98 13.52
N ASN A 103 9.42 -1.84 14.52
CA ASN A 103 10.04 -1.71 15.83
C ASN A 103 11.57 -1.85 15.77
N ASP A 104 12.09 -2.74 14.93
CA ASP A 104 13.53 -2.91 14.73
C ASP A 104 14.16 -1.63 14.17
N MET A 105 13.49 -0.96 13.23
CA MET A 105 13.91 0.34 12.69
C MET A 105 13.89 1.44 13.77
N VAL A 106 12.89 1.42 14.65
CA VAL A 106 12.73 2.42 15.71
C VAL A 106 13.75 2.21 16.85
N SER A 107 14.05 0.97 17.20
CA SER A 107 15.01 0.65 18.28
C SER A 107 16.45 1.05 17.94
N SER A 108 16.80 1.10 16.65
CA SER A 108 18.14 1.43 16.19
C SER A 108 18.37 2.93 15.98
N GLU A 109 17.31 3.73 15.78
CA GLU A 109 17.41 5.15 15.44
C GLU A 109 16.45 6.00 16.28
N HIS A 110 17.02 6.74 17.24
CA HIS A 110 16.25 7.62 18.14
C HIS A 110 15.37 8.67 17.41
N LEU A 111 15.76 9.14 16.22
CA LEU A 111 14.99 10.11 15.42
C LEU A 111 13.70 9.50 14.87
N THR A 112 13.74 8.24 14.45
CA THR A 112 12.55 7.51 13.96
C THR A 112 11.50 7.39 15.07
N LEU A 113 11.93 7.14 16.31
CA LEU A 113 11.02 7.05 17.45
C LEU A 113 10.29 8.37 17.70
N GLN A 114 10.99 9.51 17.67
CA GLN A 114 10.38 10.83 17.88
C GLN A 114 9.27 11.12 16.85
N GLY A 115 9.49 10.76 15.59
CA GLY A 115 8.47 10.91 14.55
C GLY A 115 7.29 9.96 14.77
N LEU A 116 7.54 8.71 15.13
CA LEU A 116 6.51 7.70 15.39
C LEU A 116 5.62 8.11 16.58
N GLU A 117 6.18 8.66 17.64
CA GLU A 117 5.43 9.16 18.79
C GLU A 117 4.42 10.25 18.40
N VAL A 118 4.81 11.18 17.52
CA VAL A 118 3.89 12.19 16.99
C VAL A 118 2.77 11.56 16.19
N LEU A 119 3.09 10.62 15.28
CA LEU A 119 2.09 9.92 14.48
C LEU A 119 1.11 9.12 15.36
N ALA A 120 1.61 8.50 16.42
CA ALA A 120 0.78 7.77 17.38
C ALA A 120 -0.15 8.71 18.18
N GLN A 121 0.37 9.83 18.70
CA GLN A 121 -0.41 10.85 19.41
C GLN A 121 -1.52 11.44 18.53
N MET A 122 -1.22 11.67 17.24
CA MET A 122 -2.17 12.17 16.27
C MET A 122 -3.11 11.09 15.72
N GLN A 123 -2.97 9.83 16.16
CA GLN A 123 -3.76 8.69 15.70
C GLN A 123 -3.80 8.60 14.16
N ALA A 124 -2.65 8.75 13.52
CA ALA A 124 -2.51 8.92 12.07
C ALA A 124 -3.13 7.80 11.23
N LEU A 125 -3.36 6.60 11.80
CA LEU A 125 -4.02 5.49 11.11
C LEU A 125 -5.56 5.58 11.12
N ASN A 126 -6.16 6.38 12.02
CA ASN A 126 -7.62 6.47 12.11
C ASN A 126 -8.28 7.01 10.82
N PRO A 127 -7.78 8.07 10.17
CA PRO A 127 -8.30 8.52 8.88
C PRO A 127 -8.26 7.45 7.79
N TRP A 128 -7.18 6.64 7.75
CA TRP A 128 -7.03 5.54 6.79
C TRP A 128 -8.07 4.45 7.02
N ARG A 129 -8.30 4.07 8.28
CA ARG A 129 -9.35 3.11 8.64
C ARG A 129 -10.73 3.63 8.26
N ALA A 130 -11.04 4.89 8.57
CA ALA A 130 -12.32 5.51 8.22
C ALA A 130 -12.54 5.56 6.70
N ALA A 131 -11.51 5.88 5.92
CA ALA A 131 -11.57 5.85 4.46
C ALA A 131 -11.82 4.43 3.93
N SER A 132 -11.13 3.43 4.49
CA SER A 132 -11.31 2.01 4.13
C SER A 132 -12.73 1.54 4.40
N GLU A 133 -13.27 1.81 5.59
CA GLU A 133 -14.66 1.48 5.95
C GLU A 133 -15.67 2.16 5.00
N ARG A 134 -15.41 3.42 4.64
CA ARG A 134 -16.27 4.14 3.70
C ARG A 134 -16.29 3.47 2.33
N VAL A 135 -15.13 3.09 1.79
CA VAL A 135 -15.06 2.38 0.49
C VAL A 135 -15.74 1.01 0.60
N LEU A 136 -15.45 0.24 1.63
CA LEU A 136 -16.07 -1.07 1.84
C LEU A 136 -17.60 -0.97 1.87
N SER A 137 -18.14 0.02 2.59
CA SER A 137 -19.58 0.24 2.66
C SER A 137 -20.23 0.59 1.31
N VAL A 138 -19.47 1.17 0.39
CA VAL A 138 -19.95 1.46 -0.97
C VAL A 138 -19.90 0.19 -1.84
N VAL A 139 -18.79 -0.52 -1.81
CA VAL A 139 -18.58 -1.76 -2.58
C VAL A 139 -19.67 -2.77 -2.23
N GLN A 140 -19.94 -3.01 -0.94
CA GLN A 140 -20.96 -3.95 -0.48
C GLN A 140 -22.39 -3.56 -0.87
N LYS A 141 -22.68 -2.28 -1.06
CA LYS A 141 -24.00 -1.81 -1.54
C LYS A 141 -24.16 -1.94 -3.06
N THR A 142 -23.05 -1.91 -3.80
CA THR A 142 -23.05 -1.98 -5.26
C THR A 142 -22.93 -3.40 -5.78
N THR A 143 -22.46 -4.34 -4.94
CA THR A 143 -22.44 -5.77 -5.26
C THR A 143 -23.86 -6.31 -5.04
N PRO A 144 -24.61 -6.73 -6.10
CA PRO A 144 -25.92 -7.37 -5.92
C PRO A 144 -25.74 -8.59 -5.03
N LEU A 145 -26.68 -8.81 -4.11
CA LEU A 145 -26.76 -10.04 -3.32
C LEU A 145 -26.66 -11.23 -4.27
N ARG A 146 -25.53 -11.95 -4.25
CA ARG A 146 -25.32 -13.20 -4.97
C ARG A 146 -25.89 -14.37 -4.19
#